data_50faada30671c31453745107fc138543
#
_entry.id   50faada30671c31453745107fc138543
#
_cell.length_a   1.000
_cell.length_b   1.000
_cell.length_c   1.000
_cell.angle_alpha   90.00
_cell.angle_beta   90.00
_cell.angle_gamma   90.00
#
_symmetry.space_group_name_H-M   'P 1'
#
loop_
_entity.id
_entity.type
_entity.pdbx_description
1 polymer ?
#
loop_
_entity_poly.entity_id
_entity_poly.type
_entity_poly.pdbx_seq_one_letter_code
_entity_poly.pdbx_strand_id
1 'polypeptide(L)'
;MIIGKARHRPARAILAAAIGLAIFAGSAHAQSAPSDNATINLVRLLVKRGVLTQSDADGLIAQANAEAAQAQKLAGTANAAPATPGQVRVTYVPEVVRNQIKDELRQEVVAQAKTEHWAEPGKLPEWLDRISWSGDMRVRDEFHYYDKGNAYPVVDFAQLNRTGPYDLNGANPPPLLNTRENRTNSLRIRARLGVNVDLGNDVTAGIRIGTGNDNNPVSTTQTLGGGLAKKDLWLDQAWLAWKPTDWAQVIGGRMPNPFMSTDLVYSNDLNFDGIVGKFNVPVTDEIGAFANVGMFPIEYQADDFPSQQGIKNASRDKWMTGAQLGGTWRFNEDTQWKLALAYYRFDHMRGELSSPCSIYLGVNFCDTDATRSAFMQKGNSLFLIRDIVPDPNSPSSYAQPQFVGLVYDYHVADVNTQLDMKVADTPLRLEADYIRNMAYHRADAFRSNVGLNRLVNNFGAGDFSENTYKSGPVGWMVRATLGDVNPHAAGEWNVALAYKYLQPDATLDGLTDTDFHLGGTNAKGFILGGSYGISPYAWLSARYFNAKEVFGPPLSIDVFQLEMNARF
;
A
#
# COMPACT_ATOMS: atom_id res chain seq x y z
N MET A 1 2.04 41.51 -38.24
CA MET A 1 1.82 42.88 -37.68
C MET A 1 0.64 42.79 -36.73
N ILE A 2 0.86 43.21 -35.55
CA ILE A 2 0.06 43.50 -34.39
C ILE A 2 0.36 42.55 -33.21
N ILE A 3 1.07 43.16 -32.30
CA ILE A 3 1.54 42.78 -30.98
C ILE A 3 0.39 42.99 -29.97
N GLY A 4 0.15 42.07 -29.08
CA GLY A 4 -0.83 42.22 -27.98
C GLY A 4 -0.33 41.65 -26.66
N LYS A 5 0.04 42.53 -25.81
CA LYS A 5 0.60 42.54 -24.47
C LYS A 5 0.19 41.42 -23.49
N ALA A 6 1.21 40.88 -22.83
CA ALA A 6 1.15 40.13 -21.59
C ALA A 6 0.68 40.97 -20.39
N ARG A 7 -0.16 40.40 -19.53
CA ARG A 7 -0.43 40.93 -18.19
C ARG A 7 0.03 39.92 -17.14
N HIS A 8 1.06 40.30 -16.41
CA HIS A 8 1.49 39.63 -15.17
C HIS A 8 0.44 39.76 -14.06
N ARG A 9 0.20 38.70 -13.34
CA ARG A 9 -0.33 38.73 -11.97
C ARG A 9 0.54 37.85 -11.06
N PRO A 10 0.78 38.26 -9.80
CA PRO A 10 1.82 37.71 -8.96
C PRO A 10 1.38 36.45 -8.25
N ALA A 11 2.32 35.49 -8.15
CA ALA A 11 2.21 34.27 -7.36
C ALA A 11 2.27 34.59 -5.86
N ARG A 12 1.33 34.08 -5.09
CA ARG A 12 1.39 34.06 -3.62
C ARG A 12 2.16 32.80 -3.22
N ALA A 13 3.30 33.01 -2.59
CA ALA A 13 4.10 31.98 -1.98
C ALA A 13 3.39 31.43 -0.72
N ILE A 14 3.16 30.12 -0.66
CA ILE A 14 2.76 29.41 0.55
C ILE A 14 4.03 28.85 1.16
N LEU A 15 4.31 29.28 2.39
CA LEU A 15 5.45 28.89 3.21
C LEU A 15 5.17 27.49 3.78
N ALA A 16 5.91 26.48 3.35
CA ALA A 16 5.95 25.16 3.99
C ALA A 16 7.12 25.13 4.98
N ALA A 17 6.80 24.99 6.27
CA ALA A 17 7.80 24.77 7.32
C ALA A 17 8.20 23.29 7.34
N ALA A 18 9.43 22.98 6.94
CA ALA A 18 10.04 21.67 7.13
C ALA A 18 10.85 21.71 8.44
N ILE A 19 10.46 20.89 9.42
CA ILE A 19 11.26 20.63 10.63
C ILE A 19 12.18 19.46 10.28
N GLY A 20 13.45 19.75 10.04
CA GLY A 20 14.53 18.76 9.92
C GLY A 20 15.32 18.68 11.22
N LEU A 21 15.26 17.56 11.91
CA LEU A 21 16.16 17.25 13.02
C LEU A 21 17.49 16.75 12.43
N ALA A 22 18.54 17.56 12.45
CA ALA A 22 19.89 17.14 12.18
C ALA A 22 20.71 17.24 13.47
N ILE A 23 21.10 16.08 14.01
CA ILE A 23 22.13 16.01 15.04
C ILE A 23 23.49 15.99 14.35
N PHE A 24 24.22 17.10 14.44
CA PHE A 24 25.65 17.13 14.14
C PHE A 24 26.40 17.63 15.37
N ALA A 25 27.25 16.76 15.90
CA ALA A 25 28.32 17.16 16.82
C ALA A 25 29.40 17.88 16.02
N GLY A 26 29.51 19.17 16.21
CA GLY A 26 30.53 20.03 15.64
C GLY A 26 31.16 20.88 16.73
N SER A 27 32.46 20.83 16.83
CA SER A 27 33.38 21.49 17.73
C SER A 27 33.07 22.99 17.91
N ALA A 28 32.98 23.39 19.16
CA ALA A 28 32.76 24.78 19.61
C ALA A 28 33.96 25.66 19.23
N HIS A 29 33.72 26.63 18.37
CA HIS A 29 34.56 27.81 18.27
C HIS A 29 33.92 28.92 19.13
N ALA A 30 34.69 29.44 20.09
CA ALA A 30 34.30 30.50 20.99
C ALA A 30 34.00 31.79 20.19
N GLN A 31 32.75 32.24 20.24
CA GLN A 31 32.39 33.59 19.81
C GLN A 31 32.67 34.59 20.93
N SER A 32 33.30 35.70 20.56
CA SER A 32 33.59 36.84 21.45
C SER A 32 32.31 37.46 22.03
N ALA A 33 32.35 37.82 23.31
CA ALA A 33 31.26 38.52 23.99
C ALA A 33 30.84 39.82 23.30
N PRO A 34 29.54 40.17 23.27
CA PRO A 34 29.07 41.42 22.71
C PRO A 34 29.64 42.60 23.51
N SER A 35 30.17 43.61 22.82
CA SER A 35 30.61 44.87 23.40
C SER A 35 29.40 45.64 23.98
N ASP A 36 29.61 46.56 24.95
CA ASP A 36 28.57 47.41 25.56
C ASP A 36 27.66 48.10 24.55
N ASN A 37 28.18 48.35 23.35
CA ASN A 37 27.43 48.87 22.20
C ASN A 37 26.40 47.91 21.63
N ALA A 38 26.54 46.58 21.81
CA ALA A 38 25.60 45.58 21.28
C ALA A 38 24.29 45.55 22.08
N THR A 39 24.39 45.70 23.40
CA THR A 39 23.21 45.73 24.29
C THR A 39 22.38 47.00 24.08
N ILE A 40 23.04 48.17 23.95
CA ILE A 40 22.37 49.43 23.64
C ILE A 40 21.71 49.38 22.25
N ASN A 41 22.35 48.79 21.27
CA ASN A 41 21.79 48.61 19.93
C ASN A 41 20.60 47.64 19.92
N LEU A 42 20.60 46.60 20.74
CA LEU A 42 19.47 45.69 20.91
C LEU A 42 18.25 46.39 21.50
N VAL A 43 18.44 47.20 22.56
CA VAL A 43 17.38 47.99 23.18
C VAL A 43 16.77 49.01 22.17
N ARG A 44 17.61 49.67 21.37
CA ARG A 44 17.14 50.58 20.29
C ARG A 44 16.38 49.84 19.21
N LEU A 45 16.76 48.59 18.88
CA LEU A 45 16.07 47.79 17.89
C LEU A 45 14.69 47.34 18.39
N LEU A 46 14.55 47.02 19.69
CA LEU A 46 13.28 46.70 20.34
C LEU A 46 12.32 47.87 20.38
N VAL A 47 12.83 49.11 20.60
CA VAL A 47 12.03 50.32 20.47
C VAL A 47 11.58 50.54 19.02
N LYS A 48 12.47 50.37 18.07
CA LYS A 48 12.14 50.52 16.63
C LYS A 48 11.10 49.50 16.13
N ARG A 49 11.01 48.33 16.79
CA ARG A 49 10.00 47.28 16.51
C ARG A 49 8.70 47.48 17.33
N GLY A 50 8.59 48.48 18.16
CA GLY A 50 7.39 48.76 18.95
C GLY A 50 7.16 47.79 20.13
N VAL A 51 8.18 47.05 20.54
CA VAL A 51 8.12 46.09 21.68
C VAL A 51 8.37 46.82 23.01
N LEU A 52 9.14 47.92 22.98
CA LEU A 52 9.40 48.80 24.13
C LEU A 52 9.05 50.25 23.78
N THR A 53 8.53 51.02 24.75
CA THR A 53 8.36 52.43 24.56
C THR A 53 9.72 53.15 24.70
N GLN A 54 9.86 54.35 24.11
CA GLN A 54 11.09 55.15 24.21
C GLN A 54 11.43 55.44 25.68
N SER A 55 10.40 55.70 26.51
CA SER A 55 10.52 55.98 27.93
C SER A 55 11.07 54.77 28.72
N ASP A 56 10.63 53.55 28.37
CA ASP A 56 11.11 52.34 29.05
C ASP A 56 12.56 52.01 28.66
N ALA A 57 12.91 52.27 27.42
CA ALA A 57 14.28 52.07 26.93
C ALA A 57 15.27 53.04 27.57
N ASP A 58 14.88 54.31 27.68
CA ASP A 58 15.70 55.33 28.36
C ASP A 58 15.85 55.05 29.84
N GLY A 59 14.80 54.51 30.52
CA GLY A 59 14.84 54.00 31.91
C GLY A 59 15.80 52.84 32.06
N LEU A 60 15.75 51.84 31.22
CA LEU A 60 16.64 50.68 31.23
C LEU A 60 18.11 51.02 30.99
N ILE A 61 18.38 51.97 30.08
CA ILE A 61 19.73 52.47 29.80
C ILE A 61 20.27 53.28 31.02
N ALA A 62 19.42 54.10 31.67
CA ALA A 62 19.80 54.85 32.84
C ALA A 62 20.08 53.93 34.06
N GLN A 63 19.28 52.91 34.23
CA GLN A 63 19.48 51.90 35.30
C GLN A 63 20.75 51.09 35.05
N ALA A 64 21.01 50.61 33.85
CA ALA A 64 22.23 49.90 33.51
C ALA A 64 23.50 50.76 33.73
N ASN A 65 23.44 52.03 33.42
CA ASN A 65 24.54 52.97 33.65
C ASN A 65 24.74 53.24 35.16
N ALA A 66 23.68 53.31 35.96
CA ALA A 66 23.74 53.48 37.43
C ALA A 66 24.34 52.25 38.12
N GLU A 67 23.95 51.06 37.66
CA GLU A 67 24.49 49.79 38.17
C GLU A 67 25.98 49.59 37.81
N ALA A 68 26.36 49.98 36.59
CA ALA A 68 27.75 49.96 36.16
C ALA A 68 28.63 50.93 36.97
N ALA A 69 28.10 52.13 37.28
CA ALA A 69 28.78 53.11 38.11
C ALA A 69 28.89 52.66 39.58
N GLN A 70 27.90 51.92 40.09
CA GLN A 70 27.93 51.35 41.42
C GLN A 70 28.89 50.16 41.52
N ALA A 71 28.96 49.32 40.49
CA ALA A 71 29.93 48.24 40.37
C ALA A 71 31.39 48.77 40.30
N GLN A 72 31.60 49.87 39.58
CA GLN A 72 32.90 50.55 39.55
C GLN A 72 33.31 51.15 40.91
N LYS A 73 32.40 51.66 41.70
CA LYS A 73 32.68 52.14 43.05
C LYS A 73 33.01 51.01 44.02
N LEU A 74 32.42 49.85 43.89
CA LEU A 74 32.72 48.66 44.67
C LEU A 74 34.05 47.97 44.29
N ALA A 75 34.47 48.13 43.02
CA ALA A 75 35.73 47.58 42.51
C ALA A 75 36.96 48.43 42.87
N GLY A 76 36.77 49.64 43.39
CA GLY A 76 37.86 50.62 43.73
C GLY A 76 38.63 50.34 45.03
N THR A 77 38.36 49.27 45.77
CA THR A 77 39.01 48.94 47.05
C THR A 77 39.78 47.63 47.09
N ALA A 78 40.13 47.02 45.95
CA ALA A 78 40.98 45.84 45.91
C ALA A 78 42.19 46.10 45.01
N ASN A 79 43.41 46.10 45.60
CA ASN A 79 44.70 46.27 44.92
C ASN A 79 44.82 45.39 43.66
N ALA A 80 44.90 46.00 42.50
CA ALA A 80 45.10 45.33 41.22
C ALA A 80 46.56 45.34 40.81
N ALA A 81 47.14 44.15 40.61
CA ALA A 81 48.34 43.97 39.81
C ALA A 81 48.02 44.21 38.32
N PRO A 82 48.98 44.70 37.50
CA PRO A 82 48.73 45.10 36.12
C PRO A 82 48.43 43.90 35.25
N ALA A 83 47.33 44.00 34.47
CA ALA A 83 46.87 42.93 33.59
C ALA A 83 47.66 42.97 32.25
N THR A 84 48.07 41.81 31.83
CA THR A 84 48.67 41.55 30.50
C THR A 84 47.59 41.65 29.40
N PRO A 85 47.87 42.24 28.22
CA PRO A 85 46.90 42.40 27.18
C PRO A 85 46.48 41.01 26.62
N GLY A 86 45.17 40.70 26.69
CA GLY A 86 44.59 39.52 26.07
C GLY A 86 43.71 38.64 27.00
N GLN A 87 43.55 38.96 28.29
CA GLN A 87 42.65 38.21 29.18
C GLN A 87 41.29 38.86 29.28
N VAL A 88 40.29 38.18 28.77
CA VAL A 88 38.87 38.49 29.00
C VAL A 88 38.49 38.03 30.40
N ARG A 89 38.25 38.96 31.36
CA ARG A 89 37.65 38.62 32.66
C ARG A 89 36.18 38.28 32.46
N VAL A 90 35.84 37.02 32.51
CA VAL A 90 34.45 36.58 32.69
C VAL A 90 34.06 36.80 34.14
N THR A 91 33.03 37.62 34.39
CA THR A 91 32.48 37.81 35.72
C THR A 91 32.01 36.45 36.27
N TYR A 92 32.66 35.97 37.32
CA TYR A 92 32.28 34.73 37.98
C TYR A 92 30.89 34.91 38.59
N VAL A 93 29.89 34.22 38.04
CA VAL A 93 28.57 34.12 38.66
C VAL A 93 28.69 32.98 39.69
N PRO A 94 28.51 33.25 40.99
CA PRO A 94 28.53 32.21 42.03
C PRO A 94 27.59 31.09 41.69
N GLU A 95 27.98 29.87 41.95
CA GLU A 95 27.22 28.66 41.61
C GLU A 95 25.82 28.66 42.21
N VAL A 96 25.66 29.28 43.40
CA VAL A 96 24.37 29.52 44.06
C VAL A 96 23.44 30.40 43.21
N VAL A 97 23.94 31.49 42.65
CA VAL A 97 23.16 32.42 41.77
C VAL A 97 22.83 31.76 40.43
N ARG A 98 23.76 30.98 39.88
CA ARG A 98 23.49 30.21 38.67
C ARG A 98 22.40 29.16 38.87
N ASN A 99 22.44 28.46 40.02
CA ASN A 99 21.43 27.47 40.33
C ASN A 99 20.07 28.11 40.64
N GLN A 100 20.05 29.26 41.30
CA GLN A 100 18.83 30.01 41.53
C GLN A 100 18.17 30.52 40.24
N ILE A 101 18.96 31.11 39.31
CA ILE A 101 18.48 31.51 37.99
C ILE A 101 17.99 30.29 37.17
N LYS A 102 18.67 29.16 37.28
CA LYS A 102 18.28 27.94 36.59
C LYS A 102 16.95 27.37 37.14
N ASP A 103 16.74 27.45 38.42
CA ASP A 103 15.52 26.98 39.09
C ASP A 103 14.34 27.95 38.84
N GLU A 104 14.57 29.24 38.83
CA GLU A 104 13.57 30.25 38.48
C GLU A 104 13.16 30.15 37.00
N LEU A 105 14.13 30.06 36.06
CA LEU A 105 13.87 29.82 34.65
C LEU A 105 13.11 28.52 34.38
N ARG A 106 13.46 27.47 35.13
CA ARG A 106 12.78 26.18 35.04
C ARG A 106 11.32 26.27 35.48
N GLN A 107 11.08 26.99 36.61
CA GLN A 107 9.71 27.21 37.09
C GLN A 107 8.90 28.10 36.16
N GLU A 108 9.51 29.13 35.59
CA GLU A 108 8.84 30.06 34.67
C GLU A 108 8.51 29.36 33.33
N VAL A 109 9.45 28.60 32.78
CA VAL A 109 9.23 27.81 31.56
C VAL A 109 8.16 26.72 31.76
N VAL A 110 8.16 26.05 32.95
CA VAL A 110 7.13 25.07 33.29
C VAL A 110 5.76 25.73 33.49
N ALA A 111 5.72 26.90 34.12
CA ALA A 111 4.48 27.65 34.31
C ALA A 111 3.92 28.16 32.96
N GLN A 112 4.78 28.65 32.09
CA GLN A 112 4.40 29.11 30.76
C GLN A 112 3.95 27.94 29.89
N ALA A 113 4.64 26.80 29.92
CA ALA A 113 4.26 25.58 29.23
C ALA A 113 2.88 25.05 29.67
N LYS A 114 2.55 25.17 30.99
CA LYS A 114 1.21 24.84 31.49
C LYS A 114 0.14 25.82 31.04
N THR A 115 0.45 27.11 30.98
CA THR A 115 -0.50 28.14 30.57
C THR A 115 -0.78 28.11 29.07
N GLU A 116 0.23 27.76 28.28
CA GLU A 116 0.14 27.63 26.83
C GLU A 116 -0.24 26.21 26.35
N HIS A 117 -0.50 25.28 27.26
CA HIS A 117 -0.93 23.88 27.01
C HIS A 117 -0.02 23.05 26.09
N TRP A 118 1.26 23.37 25.96
CA TRP A 118 2.15 22.64 25.05
C TRP A 118 3.14 21.69 25.76
N ALA A 119 3.20 21.63 27.08
CA ALA A 119 3.74 20.46 27.80
C ALA A 119 3.38 20.49 29.30
N GLU A 120 2.61 19.52 29.77
CA GLU A 120 2.73 19.05 31.16
C GLU A 120 3.87 18.02 31.23
N PRO A 121 4.83 18.14 32.17
CA PRO A 121 5.87 17.12 32.35
C PRO A 121 5.24 15.76 32.63
N GLY A 122 5.36 14.81 31.66
CA GLY A 122 4.83 13.46 31.78
C GLY A 122 3.46 13.22 31.16
N LYS A 123 2.81 14.22 30.56
CA LYS A 123 1.63 14.03 29.69
C LYS A 123 1.92 14.52 28.28
N LEU A 124 1.59 13.69 27.30
CA LEU A 124 1.60 14.08 25.90
C LEU A 124 0.46 15.10 25.65
N PRO A 125 0.61 16.05 24.71
CA PRO A 125 -0.49 16.92 24.29
C PRO A 125 -1.72 16.08 23.89
N GLU A 126 -2.93 16.52 24.21
CA GLU A 126 -4.19 15.80 23.93
C GLU A 126 -4.35 15.41 22.44
N TRP A 127 -3.80 16.19 21.52
CA TRP A 127 -3.85 15.86 20.09
C TRP A 127 -2.99 14.65 19.73
N LEU A 128 -1.92 14.34 20.49
CA LEU A 128 -1.11 13.14 20.30
C LEU A 128 -1.83 11.87 20.74
N ASP A 129 -2.72 11.94 21.74
CA ASP A 129 -3.54 10.81 22.17
C ASP A 129 -4.55 10.38 21.10
N ARG A 130 -4.84 11.27 20.15
CA ARG A 130 -5.69 10.99 18.98
C ARG A 130 -4.96 10.32 17.83
N ILE A 131 -3.63 10.18 17.90
CA ILE A 131 -2.80 9.61 16.84
C ILE A 131 -2.27 8.25 17.30
N SER A 132 -2.58 7.22 16.55
CA SER A 132 -1.97 5.89 16.70
C SER A 132 -1.08 5.57 15.52
N TRP A 133 0.12 5.11 15.82
CA TRP A 133 1.09 4.65 14.84
C TRP A 133 1.04 3.14 14.73
N SER A 134 1.23 2.64 13.53
CA SER A 134 1.34 1.21 13.29
C SER A 134 2.33 0.96 12.16
N GLY A 135 3.03 -0.14 12.22
CA GLY A 135 3.92 -0.50 11.14
C GLY A 135 4.31 -1.95 11.18
N ASP A 136 4.78 -2.43 10.04
CA ASP A 136 5.39 -3.75 9.93
C ASP A 136 6.58 -3.74 8.96
N MET A 137 7.52 -4.63 9.25
CA MET A 137 8.65 -4.93 8.40
C MET A 137 8.74 -6.44 8.20
N ARG A 138 9.05 -6.85 6.98
CA ARG A 138 9.32 -8.24 6.63
C ARG A 138 10.55 -8.33 5.76
N VAL A 139 11.47 -9.19 6.13
CA VAL A 139 12.57 -9.64 5.26
C VAL A 139 12.28 -11.08 4.92
N ARG A 140 12.25 -11.41 3.64
CA ARG A 140 11.92 -12.74 3.11
C ARG A 140 13.04 -13.22 2.21
N ASP A 141 13.45 -14.46 2.37
CA ASP A 141 14.19 -15.20 1.34
C ASP A 141 13.25 -16.19 0.68
N GLU A 142 13.24 -16.21 -0.66
CA GLU A 142 12.28 -16.96 -1.46
C GLU A 142 13.00 -17.82 -2.50
N PHE A 143 12.57 -19.09 -2.59
CA PHE A 143 13.15 -20.12 -3.45
C PHE A 143 12.06 -20.66 -4.36
N HIS A 144 12.30 -20.66 -5.68
CA HIS A 144 11.41 -21.22 -6.69
C HIS A 144 12.05 -22.43 -7.33
N TYR A 145 11.34 -23.54 -7.33
CA TYR A 145 11.74 -24.79 -7.95
C TYR A 145 10.72 -25.18 -9.01
N TYR A 146 11.18 -25.24 -10.26
CA TYR A 146 10.34 -25.56 -11.40
C TYR A 146 10.54 -27.00 -11.81
N ASP A 147 9.42 -27.71 -12.13
CA ASP A 147 9.51 -29.05 -12.69
C ASP A 147 10.11 -29.00 -14.10
N LYS A 148 11.02 -29.94 -14.41
CA LYS A 148 11.67 -30.02 -15.73
C LYS A 148 10.70 -30.38 -16.85
N GLY A 149 9.56 -31.01 -16.53
CA GLY A 149 8.49 -31.34 -17.46
C GLY A 149 7.55 -30.17 -17.79
N ASN A 150 7.76 -29.00 -17.19
CA ASN A 150 6.95 -27.82 -17.46
C ASN A 150 6.97 -27.44 -18.94
N ALA A 151 5.84 -26.90 -19.41
CA ALA A 151 5.72 -26.38 -20.76
C ALA A 151 6.71 -25.24 -21.03
N TYR A 152 7.18 -25.17 -22.28
CA TYR A 152 8.04 -24.10 -22.75
C TYR A 152 8.01 -24.04 -24.28
N PRO A 153 7.93 -22.85 -24.89
CA PRO A 153 7.77 -21.53 -24.25
C PRO A 153 6.33 -21.28 -23.77
N VAL A 154 6.19 -20.44 -22.73
CA VAL A 154 4.90 -19.95 -22.22
C VAL A 154 4.91 -18.43 -22.26
N VAL A 155 3.91 -17.83 -22.89
CA VAL A 155 3.83 -16.37 -23.05
C VAL A 155 3.43 -15.71 -21.74
N ASP A 156 4.12 -14.62 -21.37
CA ASP A 156 3.75 -13.72 -20.29
C ASP A 156 2.73 -12.68 -20.80
N PHE A 157 1.45 -13.03 -20.77
CA PHE A 157 0.38 -12.15 -21.22
C PHE A 157 0.19 -10.94 -20.32
N ALA A 158 0.55 -11.02 -19.04
CA ALA A 158 0.53 -9.87 -18.13
C ALA A 158 1.56 -8.82 -18.57
N GLN A 159 2.78 -9.25 -18.88
CA GLN A 159 3.79 -8.35 -19.41
C GLN A 159 3.45 -7.87 -20.83
N LEU A 160 2.87 -8.71 -21.67
CA LEU A 160 2.40 -8.33 -23.00
C LEU A 160 1.41 -7.16 -22.91
N ASN A 161 0.40 -7.23 -22.06
CA ASN A 161 -0.58 -6.15 -21.89
C ASN A 161 0.04 -4.88 -21.28
N ARG A 162 1.00 -5.02 -20.38
CA ARG A 162 1.63 -3.90 -19.69
C ARG A 162 2.59 -3.12 -20.57
N THR A 163 3.37 -3.79 -21.41
CA THR A 163 4.47 -3.19 -22.18
C THR A 163 4.25 -3.23 -23.71
N GLY A 164 3.18 -3.90 -24.17
CA GLY A 164 2.84 -4.03 -25.59
C GLY A 164 2.22 -2.78 -26.23
N PRO A 165 1.68 -2.94 -27.46
CA PRO A 165 1.37 -4.21 -28.11
C PRO A 165 2.59 -4.92 -28.68
N TYR A 166 2.56 -6.27 -28.70
CA TYR A 166 3.62 -7.09 -29.30
C TYR A 166 3.17 -7.71 -30.61
N ASP A 167 4.04 -7.63 -31.63
CA ASP A 167 3.82 -8.27 -32.91
C ASP A 167 4.03 -9.78 -32.82
N LEU A 168 2.92 -10.53 -32.91
CA LEU A 168 2.94 -11.99 -32.80
C LEU A 168 3.53 -12.66 -34.04
N ASN A 169 3.61 -11.97 -35.19
CA ASN A 169 4.22 -12.44 -36.42
C ASN A 169 5.66 -11.92 -36.61
N GLY A 170 6.12 -11.08 -35.71
CA GLY A 170 7.44 -10.48 -35.75
C GLY A 170 8.58 -11.46 -35.47
N ALA A 171 9.79 -11.05 -35.81
CA ALA A 171 11.00 -11.82 -35.52
C ALA A 171 11.32 -11.87 -34.01
N ASN A 172 10.82 -10.91 -33.22
CA ASN A 172 11.01 -10.86 -31.76
C ASN A 172 9.88 -11.60 -31.07
N PRO A 173 10.18 -12.61 -30.23
CA PRO A 173 9.14 -13.31 -29.50
C PRO A 173 8.46 -12.36 -28.48
N PRO A 174 7.18 -12.60 -28.15
CA PRO A 174 6.52 -11.92 -27.04
C PRO A 174 7.25 -12.23 -25.73
N PRO A 175 7.00 -11.45 -24.66
CA PRO A 175 7.53 -11.77 -23.31
C PRO A 175 7.19 -13.20 -22.90
N LEU A 176 8.18 -13.92 -22.34
CA LEU A 176 8.01 -15.31 -21.93
C LEU A 176 8.17 -15.45 -20.42
N LEU A 177 7.35 -16.30 -19.84
CA LEU A 177 7.49 -16.72 -18.44
C LEU A 177 8.70 -17.64 -18.28
N ASN A 178 9.41 -17.49 -17.16
CA ASN A 178 10.30 -18.54 -16.71
C ASN A 178 9.49 -19.71 -16.17
N THR A 179 9.64 -20.88 -16.77
CA THR A 179 8.91 -22.11 -16.40
C THR A 179 9.81 -23.28 -16.02
N ARG A 180 11.13 -23.16 -16.15
CA ARG A 180 12.08 -24.28 -15.99
C ARG A 180 13.32 -23.96 -15.16
N GLU A 181 13.76 -22.70 -15.12
CA GLU A 181 14.99 -22.33 -14.44
C GLU A 181 14.72 -21.99 -12.97
N ASN A 182 15.29 -22.79 -12.07
CA ASN A 182 15.15 -22.57 -10.65
C ASN A 182 15.72 -21.21 -10.25
N ARG A 183 15.07 -20.54 -9.35
CA ARG A 183 15.51 -19.30 -8.74
C ARG A 183 15.63 -19.49 -7.24
N THR A 184 16.84 -19.46 -6.74
CA THR A 184 17.15 -19.59 -5.32
C THR A 184 17.65 -18.26 -4.76
N ASN A 185 17.43 -18.04 -3.45
CA ASN A 185 17.92 -16.86 -2.72
C ASN A 185 17.41 -15.53 -3.31
N SER A 186 16.10 -15.40 -3.45
CA SER A 186 15.48 -14.13 -3.83
C SER A 186 15.09 -13.34 -2.58
N LEU A 187 16.02 -12.50 -2.11
CA LEU A 187 15.77 -11.64 -0.95
C LEU A 187 14.76 -10.55 -1.30
N ARG A 188 13.74 -10.41 -0.47
CA ARG A 188 12.65 -9.44 -0.61
C ARG A 188 12.43 -8.69 0.69
N ILE A 189 11.93 -7.47 0.58
CA ILE A 189 11.57 -6.62 1.72
C ILE A 189 10.14 -6.13 1.57
N ARG A 190 9.47 -5.99 2.70
CA ARG A 190 8.25 -5.21 2.87
C ARG A 190 8.45 -4.29 4.07
N ALA A 191 8.10 -3.03 3.92
CA ALA A 191 8.04 -2.07 5.02
C ALA A 191 6.79 -1.22 4.85
N ARG A 192 5.97 -1.11 5.90
CA ARG A 192 4.75 -0.30 5.91
C ARG A 192 4.71 0.52 7.19
N LEU A 193 4.30 1.78 7.07
CA LEU A 193 4.11 2.70 8.19
C LEU A 193 2.75 3.37 8.04
N GLY A 194 1.91 3.21 9.02
CA GLY A 194 0.56 3.77 9.10
C GLY A 194 0.38 4.72 10.25
N VAL A 195 -0.51 5.68 10.04
CA VAL A 195 -0.99 6.63 11.03
C VAL A 195 -2.50 6.64 10.99
N ASN A 196 -3.14 6.42 12.13
CA ASN A 196 -4.57 6.62 12.28
C ASN A 196 -4.82 7.79 13.23
N VAL A 197 -5.76 8.65 12.86
CA VAL A 197 -6.09 9.87 13.60
C VAL A 197 -7.57 9.86 13.95
N ASP A 198 -7.89 9.98 15.24
CA ASP A 198 -9.23 10.28 15.70
C ASP A 198 -9.48 11.79 15.54
N LEU A 199 -10.39 12.14 14.63
CA LEU A 199 -10.77 13.53 14.36
C LEU A 199 -11.87 14.04 15.29
N GLY A 200 -12.40 13.19 16.19
CA GLY A 200 -13.54 13.46 17.02
C GLY A 200 -14.87 13.29 16.30
N ASN A 201 -15.97 13.31 17.03
CA ASN A 201 -17.34 13.14 16.50
C ASN A 201 -17.50 11.85 15.64
N ASP A 202 -16.89 10.75 16.09
CA ASP A 202 -16.94 9.45 15.42
C ASP A 202 -16.33 9.43 13.99
N VAL A 203 -15.45 10.39 13.70
CA VAL A 203 -14.71 10.47 12.44
C VAL A 203 -13.26 10.08 12.67
N THR A 204 -12.76 9.13 11.89
CA THR A 204 -11.37 8.69 11.90
C THR A 204 -10.75 8.79 10.50
N ALA A 205 -9.45 9.04 10.44
CA ALA A 205 -8.69 9.03 9.20
C ALA A 205 -7.50 8.08 9.33
N GLY A 206 -7.15 7.42 8.23
CA GLY A 206 -5.97 6.56 8.16
C GLY A 206 -5.14 6.83 6.92
N ILE A 207 -3.83 6.87 7.10
CA ILE A 207 -2.86 6.95 6.02
C ILE A 207 -1.81 5.89 6.25
N ARG A 208 -1.45 5.14 5.22
CA ARG A 208 -0.34 4.18 5.25
C ARG A 208 0.53 4.35 4.02
N ILE A 209 1.83 4.42 4.24
CA ILE A 209 2.83 4.30 3.17
C ILE A 209 3.45 2.91 3.24
N GLY A 210 3.85 2.37 2.10
CA GLY A 210 4.44 1.05 2.02
C GLY A 210 5.40 0.91 0.85
N THR A 211 6.28 -0.07 0.93
CA THR A 211 7.05 -0.54 -0.23
C THR A 211 6.10 -1.19 -1.25
N GLY A 212 6.56 -1.41 -2.46
CA GLY A 212 5.79 -2.06 -3.53
C GLY A 212 6.20 -1.54 -4.90
N ASN A 213 5.49 -1.99 -5.92
CA ASN A 213 5.61 -1.47 -7.28
C ASN A 213 4.31 -0.75 -7.66
N ASP A 214 4.41 0.34 -8.39
CA ASP A 214 3.29 1.17 -8.85
C ASP A 214 2.22 0.39 -9.61
N ASN A 215 2.63 -0.66 -10.29
CA ASN A 215 1.80 -1.45 -11.19
C ASN A 215 1.37 -2.82 -10.60
N ASN A 216 1.54 -3.04 -9.29
CA ASN A 216 1.13 -4.28 -8.64
C ASN A 216 0.27 -4.00 -7.40
N PRO A 217 -1.06 -4.01 -7.52
CA PRO A 217 -1.98 -3.68 -6.42
C PRO A 217 -2.05 -4.77 -5.32
N VAL A 218 -1.58 -5.98 -5.60
CA VAL A 218 -1.73 -7.16 -4.72
C VAL A 218 -0.46 -7.53 -3.96
N SER A 219 0.59 -6.71 -4.02
CA SER A 219 1.83 -6.97 -3.28
C SER A 219 2.56 -5.68 -2.90
N THR A 220 2.84 -5.53 -1.63
CA THR A 220 3.70 -4.46 -1.07
C THR A 220 5.16 -4.89 -0.96
N THR A 221 5.52 -6.02 -1.54
CA THR A 221 6.86 -6.60 -1.46
C THR A 221 7.75 -6.14 -2.63
N GLN A 222 8.99 -5.76 -2.33
CA GLN A 222 10.02 -5.45 -3.33
C GLN A 222 11.20 -6.41 -3.25
N THR A 223 11.73 -6.79 -4.41
CA THR A 223 12.94 -7.60 -4.49
C THR A 223 14.17 -6.74 -4.21
N LEU A 224 15.09 -7.23 -3.37
CA LEU A 224 16.39 -6.64 -3.13
C LEU A 224 17.36 -7.00 -4.26
N GLY A 225 18.51 -6.35 -4.30
CA GLY A 225 19.45 -6.45 -5.43
C GLY A 225 19.23 -5.30 -6.41
N GLY A 226 19.11 -5.55 -7.69
CA GLY A 226 18.84 -4.50 -8.69
C GLY A 226 19.92 -3.40 -8.72
N GLY A 227 21.20 -3.77 -8.62
CA GLY A 227 22.32 -2.83 -8.65
C GLY A 227 22.40 -1.90 -7.42
N LEU A 228 21.86 -2.33 -6.27
CA LEU A 228 21.78 -1.55 -5.02
C LEU A 228 20.92 -0.27 -5.15
N ALA A 229 20.02 -0.22 -6.12
CA ALA A 229 19.08 0.88 -6.29
C ALA A 229 18.19 1.07 -5.05
N LYS A 230 17.83 2.32 -4.77
CA LYS A 230 16.88 2.68 -3.72
C LYS A 230 15.53 2.00 -3.98
N LYS A 231 14.76 1.77 -2.91
CA LYS A 231 13.42 1.18 -2.99
C LYS A 231 12.36 2.28 -2.94
N ASP A 232 11.28 2.05 -3.70
CA ASP A 232 10.18 3.00 -3.79
C ASP A 232 9.22 2.85 -2.61
N LEU A 233 8.60 3.96 -2.23
CA LEU A 233 7.52 4.02 -1.25
C LEU A 233 6.29 4.61 -1.91
N TRP A 234 5.14 4.00 -1.67
CA TRP A 234 3.87 4.34 -2.28
C TRP A 234 2.82 4.66 -1.21
N LEU A 235 1.83 5.46 -1.58
CA LEU A 235 0.63 5.63 -0.78
C LEU A 235 -0.19 4.34 -0.85
N ASP A 236 -0.13 3.56 0.22
CA ASP A 236 -0.75 2.24 0.29
C ASP A 236 -2.21 2.32 0.77
N GLN A 237 -2.51 3.22 1.71
CA GLN A 237 -3.87 3.52 2.18
C GLN A 237 -4.04 5.02 2.43
N ALA A 238 -5.24 5.53 2.14
CA ALA A 238 -5.67 6.89 2.51
C ALA A 238 -7.20 6.90 2.56
N TRP A 239 -7.79 6.94 3.74
CA TRP A 239 -9.22 6.81 3.93
C TRP A 239 -9.74 7.67 5.07
N LEU A 240 -11.02 7.98 4.98
CA LEU A 240 -11.84 8.58 6.03
C LEU A 240 -12.96 7.61 6.38
N ALA A 241 -13.23 7.45 7.67
CA ALA A 241 -14.33 6.67 8.19
C ALA A 241 -15.19 7.51 9.12
N TRP A 242 -16.51 7.37 8.99
CA TRP A 242 -17.50 7.98 9.85
C TRP A 242 -18.39 6.90 10.44
N LYS A 243 -18.57 6.92 11.75
CA LYS A 243 -19.36 5.95 12.53
C LYS A 243 -20.60 6.63 13.11
N PRO A 244 -21.67 6.88 12.31
CA PRO A 244 -22.86 7.61 12.76
C PRO A 244 -23.59 6.94 13.91
N THR A 245 -23.41 5.64 14.09
CA THR A 245 -23.98 4.83 15.18
C THR A 245 -23.00 3.70 15.51
N ASP A 246 -23.18 3.06 16.68
CA ASP A 246 -22.30 1.96 17.12
C ASP A 246 -22.30 0.74 16.18
N TRP A 247 -23.38 0.56 15.42
CA TRP A 247 -23.56 -0.57 14.51
C TRP A 247 -23.29 -0.25 13.04
N ALA A 248 -23.09 1.05 12.66
CA ALA A 248 -22.89 1.45 11.26
C ALA A 248 -21.65 2.31 11.10
N GLN A 249 -20.86 2.03 10.06
CA GLN A 249 -19.69 2.80 9.66
C GLN A 249 -19.67 2.96 8.15
N VAL A 250 -19.31 4.14 7.66
CA VAL A 250 -19.05 4.42 6.25
C VAL A 250 -17.58 4.76 6.10
N ILE A 251 -16.91 4.14 5.14
CA ILE A 251 -15.49 4.38 4.85
C ILE A 251 -15.37 4.79 3.38
N GLY A 252 -14.63 5.87 3.11
CA GLY A 252 -14.33 6.33 1.76
C GLY A 252 -12.83 6.56 1.57
N GLY A 253 -12.34 6.26 0.38
CA GLY A 253 -10.94 6.39 0.00
C GLY A 253 -10.28 5.06 -0.36
N ARG A 254 -8.95 4.98 -0.21
CA ARG A 254 -8.19 3.75 -0.41
C ARG A 254 -8.02 3.03 0.93
N MET A 255 -8.74 1.96 1.12
CA MET A 255 -8.93 1.27 2.40
C MET A 255 -8.51 -0.20 2.35
N PRO A 256 -8.19 -0.83 3.51
CA PRO A 256 -7.98 -2.28 3.54
C PRO A 256 -9.25 -3.01 3.12
N ASN A 257 -9.09 -4.28 2.69
CA ASN A 257 -10.21 -5.13 2.29
C ASN A 257 -11.35 -5.10 3.33
N PRO A 258 -12.56 -4.63 2.98
CA PRO A 258 -13.66 -4.52 3.92
C PRO A 258 -14.43 -5.83 4.13
N PHE A 259 -14.18 -6.85 3.28
CA PHE A 259 -14.90 -8.11 3.26
C PHE A 259 -14.19 -9.19 4.07
N MET A 260 -14.94 -10.09 4.68
CA MET A 260 -14.41 -11.35 5.18
C MET A 260 -14.10 -12.25 3.99
N SER A 261 -12.83 -12.51 3.73
CA SER A 261 -12.36 -13.31 2.60
C SER A 261 -11.03 -14.00 2.95
N THR A 262 -10.65 -14.98 2.16
CA THR A 262 -9.34 -15.61 2.23
C THR A 262 -8.49 -15.21 1.03
N ASP A 263 -7.23 -15.68 1.01
CA ASP A 263 -6.31 -15.54 -0.12
C ASP A 263 -6.73 -16.36 -1.38
N LEU A 264 -7.90 -17.03 -1.32
CA LEU A 264 -8.53 -17.61 -2.50
C LEU A 264 -9.04 -16.53 -3.46
N VAL A 265 -9.66 -15.46 -2.91
CA VAL A 265 -10.36 -14.41 -3.67
C VAL A 265 -9.49 -13.16 -3.79
N TYR A 266 -9.01 -12.66 -2.66
CA TYR A 266 -8.26 -11.40 -2.58
C TYR A 266 -6.92 -11.58 -1.88
N SER A 267 -5.88 -10.96 -2.43
CA SER A 267 -4.60 -10.87 -1.75
C SER A 267 -4.73 -10.10 -0.42
N ASN A 268 -4.00 -10.54 0.60
CA ASN A 268 -3.94 -9.85 1.89
C ASN A 268 -3.29 -8.44 1.82
N ASP A 269 -2.55 -8.16 0.75
CA ASP A 269 -1.94 -6.85 0.51
C ASP A 269 -2.83 -5.93 -0.35
N LEU A 270 -3.96 -6.44 -0.89
CA LEU A 270 -4.90 -5.66 -1.71
C LEU A 270 -5.64 -4.62 -0.87
N ASN A 271 -5.60 -3.36 -1.31
CA ASN A 271 -6.44 -2.29 -0.79
C ASN A 271 -7.47 -1.88 -1.84
N PHE A 272 -8.66 -1.50 -1.39
CA PHE A 272 -9.79 -1.13 -2.25
C PHE A 272 -9.92 0.39 -2.31
N ASP A 273 -10.03 0.92 -3.52
CA ASP A 273 -10.40 2.31 -3.76
C ASP A 273 -11.92 2.40 -3.85
N GLY A 274 -12.59 3.28 -3.08
CA GLY A 274 -14.03 3.42 -3.18
C GLY A 274 -14.73 3.83 -1.90
N ILE A 275 -15.98 3.40 -1.78
CA ILE A 275 -16.86 3.68 -0.62
C ILE A 275 -17.50 2.37 -0.17
N VAL A 276 -17.50 2.13 1.14
CA VAL A 276 -18.13 0.98 1.77
C VAL A 276 -18.93 1.38 3.00
N GLY A 277 -20.14 0.84 3.14
CA GLY A 277 -20.90 0.78 4.37
C GLY A 277 -20.67 -0.55 5.08
N LYS A 278 -20.32 -0.50 6.35
CA LYS A 278 -20.13 -1.67 7.24
C LYS A 278 -21.15 -1.59 8.37
N PHE A 279 -21.85 -2.68 8.58
CA PHE A 279 -22.88 -2.80 9.59
C PHE A 279 -22.58 -3.99 10.49
N ASN A 280 -22.54 -3.78 11.81
CA ASN A 280 -22.30 -4.82 12.80
C ASN A 280 -23.35 -4.71 13.89
N VAL A 281 -24.26 -5.67 13.92
CA VAL A 281 -25.41 -5.66 14.83
C VAL A 281 -25.28 -6.82 15.82
N PRO A 282 -25.14 -6.57 17.12
CA PRO A 282 -25.29 -7.60 18.13
C PRO A 282 -26.77 -8.03 18.17
N VAL A 283 -27.05 -9.29 17.89
CA VAL A 283 -28.41 -9.86 17.89
C VAL A 283 -28.74 -10.40 19.28
N THR A 284 -27.80 -11.13 19.86
CA THR A 284 -27.78 -11.57 21.26
C THR A 284 -26.36 -11.47 21.81
N ASP A 285 -26.12 -11.84 23.07
CA ASP A 285 -24.78 -11.88 23.65
C ASP A 285 -23.88 -12.91 22.93
N GLU A 286 -24.45 -13.95 22.34
CA GLU A 286 -23.72 -15.00 21.63
C GLU A 286 -23.72 -14.81 20.10
N ILE A 287 -24.70 -14.06 19.55
CA ILE A 287 -24.91 -13.96 18.10
C ILE A 287 -24.73 -12.51 17.65
N GLY A 288 -23.80 -12.30 16.74
CA GLY A 288 -23.63 -11.05 15.99
C GLY A 288 -23.94 -11.26 14.50
N ALA A 289 -24.54 -10.25 13.88
CA ALA A 289 -24.72 -10.20 12.43
C ALA A 289 -23.91 -9.05 11.85
N PHE A 290 -23.39 -9.21 10.64
CA PHE A 290 -22.70 -8.14 9.94
C PHE A 290 -23.09 -8.08 8.47
N ALA A 291 -22.99 -6.88 7.89
CA ALA A 291 -23.14 -6.65 6.47
C ALA A 291 -22.09 -5.64 5.98
N ASN A 292 -21.55 -5.88 4.80
CA ASN A 292 -20.66 -4.96 4.11
C ASN A 292 -21.18 -4.73 2.69
N VAL A 293 -21.34 -3.47 2.28
CA VAL A 293 -21.80 -3.12 0.93
C VAL A 293 -20.94 -1.98 0.41
N GLY A 294 -20.35 -2.15 -0.76
CA GLY A 294 -19.44 -1.14 -1.30
C GLY A 294 -19.41 -1.09 -2.82
N MET A 295 -18.89 0.03 -3.32
CA MET A 295 -18.66 0.30 -4.73
C MET A 295 -17.22 0.80 -4.91
N PHE A 296 -16.50 0.21 -5.86
CA PHE A 296 -15.06 0.35 -6.02
C PHE A 296 -14.72 0.56 -7.50
N PRO A 297 -14.18 1.71 -7.90
CA PRO A 297 -13.59 1.86 -9.21
C PRO A 297 -12.33 0.98 -9.31
N ILE A 298 -12.24 0.19 -10.37
CA ILE A 298 -11.07 -0.67 -10.65
C ILE A 298 -10.13 0.06 -11.62
N GLU A 299 -10.69 0.68 -12.65
CA GLU A 299 -9.91 1.37 -13.68
C GLU A 299 -10.79 2.41 -14.38
N TYR A 300 -10.30 3.65 -14.44
CA TYR A 300 -10.90 4.68 -15.26
C TYR A 300 -10.24 4.72 -16.65
N GLN A 301 -11.05 4.74 -17.69
CA GLN A 301 -10.56 4.99 -19.03
C GLN A 301 -10.21 6.48 -19.17
N ALA A 302 -9.08 6.78 -19.83
CA ALA A 302 -8.68 8.16 -20.05
C ALA A 302 -9.72 8.92 -20.91
N ASP A 303 -10.06 10.13 -20.51
CA ASP A 303 -11.06 11.00 -21.16
C ASP A 303 -10.70 11.35 -22.60
N ASP A 304 -9.40 11.35 -22.92
CA ASP A 304 -8.86 11.69 -24.22
C ASP A 304 -8.61 10.49 -25.13
N PHE A 305 -9.06 9.28 -24.76
CA PHE A 305 -8.83 8.08 -25.56
C PHE A 305 -9.73 8.03 -26.81
N PRO A 306 -9.17 7.80 -27.99
CA PRO A 306 -7.74 7.81 -28.30
C PRO A 306 -7.19 9.24 -28.39
N SER A 307 -6.06 9.50 -27.72
CA SER A 307 -5.53 10.87 -27.50
C SER A 307 -5.21 11.65 -28.77
N GLN A 308 -4.88 10.96 -29.86
CA GLN A 308 -4.46 11.57 -31.11
C GLN A 308 -5.58 11.63 -32.17
N GLN A 309 -6.84 11.43 -31.79
CA GLN A 309 -7.98 11.41 -32.71
C GLN A 309 -9.00 12.49 -32.36
N GLY A 310 -9.65 13.05 -33.35
CA GLY A 310 -10.73 14.03 -33.17
C GLY A 310 -12.01 13.42 -32.62
N ILE A 311 -12.23 12.13 -32.83
CA ILE A 311 -13.38 11.39 -32.29
C ILE A 311 -12.91 10.58 -31.09
N LYS A 312 -13.59 10.73 -29.95
CA LYS A 312 -13.30 10.02 -28.71
C LYS A 312 -14.25 8.84 -28.54
N ASN A 313 -13.74 7.77 -27.95
CA ASN A 313 -14.56 6.62 -27.59
C ASN A 313 -15.37 6.91 -26.32
N ALA A 314 -16.53 6.28 -26.19
CA ALA A 314 -17.28 6.31 -24.94
C ALA A 314 -16.46 5.66 -23.83
N SER A 315 -16.49 6.26 -22.64
CA SER A 315 -15.82 5.71 -21.47
C SER A 315 -16.43 4.35 -21.08
N ARG A 316 -15.55 3.41 -20.73
CA ARG A 316 -15.90 2.06 -20.26
C ARG A 316 -15.16 1.78 -18.97
N ASP A 317 -15.41 2.63 -18.00
CA ASP A 317 -14.82 2.50 -16.67
C ASP A 317 -15.16 1.16 -16.06
N LYS A 318 -14.16 0.53 -15.46
CA LYS A 318 -14.30 -0.76 -14.80
C LYS A 318 -14.61 -0.57 -13.34
N TRP A 319 -15.65 -1.23 -12.87
CA TRP A 319 -16.15 -1.10 -11.51
C TRP A 319 -16.35 -2.45 -10.84
N MET A 320 -16.24 -2.46 -9.52
CA MET A 320 -16.68 -3.57 -8.68
C MET A 320 -17.76 -3.07 -7.72
N THR A 321 -18.86 -3.79 -7.65
CA THR A 321 -19.85 -3.67 -6.57
C THR A 321 -19.83 -4.94 -5.75
N GLY A 322 -19.65 -4.81 -4.42
CA GLY A 322 -19.60 -5.94 -3.50
C GLY A 322 -20.65 -5.83 -2.41
N ALA A 323 -21.33 -6.92 -2.12
CA ALA A 323 -22.22 -7.06 -0.97
C ALA A 323 -21.90 -8.36 -0.23
N GLN A 324 -21.83 -8.27 1.10
CA GLN A 324 -21.57 -9.41 1.97
C GLN A 324 -22.51 -9.35 3.17
N LEU A 325 -23.07 -10.49 3.53
CA LEU A 325 -23.83 -10.70 4.76
C LEU A 325 -23.18 -11.83 5.54
N GLY A 326 -23.10 -11.69 6.84
CA GLY A 326 -22.52 -12.74 7.67
C GLY A 326 -23.00 -12.71 9.10
N GLY A 327 -22.62 -13.75 9.82
CA GLY A 327 -22.90 -13.89 11.23
C GLY A 327 -21.71 -14.45 12.00
N THR A 328 -21.68 -14.15 13.28
CA THR A 328 -20.75 -14.70 14.25
C THR A 328 -21.57 -15.37 15.33
N TRP A 329 -21.24 -16.60 15.67
CA TRP A 329 -21.88 -17.35 16.71
C TRP A 329 -20.85 -17.82 17.73
N ARG A 330 -20.95 -17.35 18.96
CA ARG A 330 -20.11 -17.76 20.08
C ARG A 330 -20.84 -18.85 20.88
N PHE A 331 -20.38 -20.10 20.76
CA PHE A 331 -20.97 -21.25 21.48
C PHE A 331 -20.55 -21.27 22.95
N ASN A 332 -19.31 -20.86 23.22
CA ASN A 332 -18.72 -20.71 24.56
C ASN A 332 -17.49 -19.78 24.47
N GLU A 333 -16.75 -19.62 25.56
CA GLU A 333 -15.56 -18.74 25.62
C GLU A 333 -14.45 -19.14 24.63
N ASP A 334 -14.35 -20.43 24.30
CA ASP A 334 -13.28 -21.01 23.47
C ASP A 334 -13.73 -21.34 22.05
N THR A 335 -15.03 -21.28 21.75
CA THR A 335 -15.56 -21.74 20.47
C THR A 335 -16.44 -20.66 19.82
N GLN A 336 -15.99 -20.19 18.65
CA GLN A 336 -16.68 -19.21 17.84
C GLN A 336 -16.75 -19.64 16.38
N TRP A 337 -17.91 -19.54 15.79
CA TRP A 337 -18.12 -19.77 14.35
C TRP A 337 -18.50 -18.49 13.65
N LYS A 338 -17.89 -18.24 12.47
CA LYS A 338 -18.25 -17.15 11.57
C LYS A 338 -18.61 -17.71 10.21
N LEU A 339 -19.65 -17.15 9.60
CA LEU A 339 -20.07 -17.47 8.24
C LEU A 339 -20.35 -16.16 7.50
N ALA A 340 -19.89 -16.06 6.26
CA ALA A 340 -20.19 -14.95 5.37
C ALA A 340 -20.60 -15.47 4.00
N LEU A 341 -21.57 -14.80 3.40
CA LEU A 341 -22.04 -14.97 2.03
C LEU A 341 -21.79 -13.65 1.31
N ALA A 342 -21.06 -13.66 0.21
CA ALA A 342 -20.78 -12.46 -0.55
C ALA A 342 -21.09 -12.63 -2.04
N TYR A 343 -21.33 -11.50 -2.69
CA TYR A 343 -21.49 -11.40 -4.12
C TYR A 343 -20.73 -10.18 -4.62
N TYR A 344 -19.80 -10.43 -5.56
CA TYR A 344 -18.95 -9.42 -6.16
C TYR A 344 -19.27 -9.35 -7.65
N ARG A 345 -19.79 -8.21 -8.09
CA ARG A 345 -20.05 -7.95 -9.51
C ARG A 345 -18.98 -7.02 -10.07
N PHE A 346 -18.36 -7.46 -11.15
CA PHE A 346 -17.38 -6.68 -11.87
C PHE A 346 -17.97 -6.26 -13.23
N ASP A 347 -18.00 -4.97 -13.49
CA ASP A 347 -18.55 -4.40 -14.73
C ASP A 347 -17.40 -4.02 -15.69
N HIS A 348 -17.60 -4.28 -16.98
CA HIS A 348 -16.70 -3.95 -18.10
C HIS A 348 -15.30 -4.61 -18.04
N MET A 349 -15.17 -5.74 -17.34
CA MET A 349 -13.87 -6.45 -17.27
C MET A 349 -13.56 -7.27 -18.50
N ARG A 350 -14.60 -7.75 -19.21
CA ARG A 350 -14.42 -8.55 -20.44
C ARG A 350 -13.80 -7.72 -21.54
N GLY A 351 -12.83 -8.33 -22.28
CA GLY A 351 -12.27 -7.76 -23.49
C GLY A 351 -13.29 -7.71 -24.63
N GLU A 352 -13.11 -6.79 -25.54
CA GLU A 352 -13.92 -6.66 -26.75
C GLU A 352 -13.05 -6.67 -28.00
N LEU A 353 -13.53 -7.35 -29.05
CA LEU A 353 -12.86 -7.33 -30.34
C LEU A 353 -13.03 -5.95 -30.97
N SER A 354 -11.94 -5.39 -31.49
CA SER A 354 -11.97 -4.10 -32.16
C SER A 354 -12.74 -4.17 -33.50
N SER A 355 -13.19 -3.00 -33.96
CA SER A 355 -13.46 -2.79 -35.36
C SER A 355 -12.21 -3.11 -36.20
N PRO A 356 -12.34 -3.43 -37.49
CA PRO A 356 -11.19 -3.65 -38.36
C PRO A 356 -10.17 -2.51 -38.26
N CYS A 357 -8.94 -2.83 -37.84
CA CYS A 357 -7.92 -1.87 -37.47
C CYS A 357 -6.76 -1.89 -38.47
N SER A 358 -6.62 -0.80 -39.25
CA SER A 358 -5.63 -0.68 -40.33
C SER A 358 -4.33 -0.06 -39.84
N ILE A 359 -3.57 -0.80 -39.02
CA ILE A 359 -2.30 -0.30 -38.42
C ILE A 359 -1.23 0.02 -39.50
N TYR A 360 -1.28 -0.59 -40.66
CA TYR A 360 -0.38 -0.30 -41.80
C TYR A 360 -0.51 1.14 -42.31
N LEU A 361 -1.60 1.84 -41.96
CA LEU A 361 -1.78 3.28 -42.23
C LEU A 361 -1.17 4.20 -41.21
N GLY A 362 -0.34 3.67 -40.27
CA GLY A 362 0.30 4.44 -39.20
C GLY A 362 -0.58 4.65 -37.96
N VAL A 363 -1.70 3.93 -37.87
CA VAL A 363 -2.55 3.92 -36.68
C VAL A 363 -1.92 3.02 -35.60
N ASN A 364 -1.64 3.55 -34.45
CA ASN A 364 -0.96 2.81 -33.35
C ASN A 364 -1.92 2.18 -32.34
N PHE A 365 -3.21 2.39 -32.47
CA PHE A 365 -4.24 1.93 -31.52
C PHE A 365 -5.44 1.36 -32.26
N CYS A 366 -6.22 0.52 -31.58
CA CYS A 366 -7.53 0.08 -32.01
C CYS A 366 -8.58 0.51 -30.97
N ASP A 367 -9.83 0.65 -31.39
CA ASP A 367 -10.92 1.26 -30.60
C ASP A 367 -11.21 0.55 -29.27
N THR A 368 -10.86 -0.72 -29.13
CA THR A 368 -11.12 -1.54 -27.94
C THR A 368 -9.87 -1.80 -27.08
N ASP A 369 -8.74 -1.17 -27.38
CA ASP A 369 -7.49 -1.38 -26.61
C ASP A 369 -7.64 -1.11 -25.11
N ALA A 370 -8.54 -0.21 -24.71
CA ALA A 370 -8.84 0.08 -23.32
C ALA A 370 -9.63 -1.03 -22.59
N THR A 371 -10.16 -2.03 -23.33
CA THR A 371 -10.89 -3.14 -22.72
C THR A 371 -9.95 -4.21 -22.13
N ARG A 372 -8.63 -4.16 -22.45
CA ARG A 372 -7.65 -5.01 -21.75
C ARG A 372 -7.59 -4.65 -20.26
N SER A 373 -7.20 -5.60 -19.43
CA SER A 373 -6.95 -5.31 -18.00
C SER A 373 -5.65 -4.52 -17.85
N ALA A 374 -5.67 -3.43 -17.07
CA ALA A 374 -4.47 -2.64 -16.74
C ALA A 374 -3.50 -3.47 -15.89
N PHE A 375 -4.02 -4.26 -14.95
CA PHE A 375 -3.27 -5.24 -14.19
C PHE A 375 -3.90 -6.62 -14.32
N MET A 376 -3.05 -7.60 -14.52
CA MET A 376 -3.39 -9.02 -14.52
C MET A 376 -2.19 -9.84 -14.06
N GLN A 377 -2.44 -11.06 -13.62
CA GLN A 377 -1.41 -12.04 -13.33
C GLN A 377 -1.44 -13.13 -14.43
N LYS A 378 -1.84 -14.34 -14.09
CA LYS A 378 -1.99 -15.42 -15.06
C LYS A 378 -3.15 -16.33 -14.68
N GLY A 379 -3.69 -17.02 -15.68
CA GLY A 379 -4.64 -18.10 -15.44
C GLY A 379 -6.02 -17.88 -16.01
N ASN A 380 -6.54 -16.64 -16.07
CA ASN A 380 -7.81 -16.38 -16.73
C ASN A 380 -7.76 -16.71 -18.23
N SER A 381 -8.90 -17.05 -18.79
CA SER A 381 -9.05 -17.26 -20.25
C SER A 381 -8.96 -15.95 -21.00
N LEU A 382 -8.14 -15.91 -22.04
CA LEU A 382 -7.80 -14.70 -22.78
C LEU A 382 -8.06 -14.87 -24.29
N PHE A 383 -8.24 -13.75 -25.00
CA PHE A 383 -8.27 -13.72 -26.45
C PHE A 383 -7.64 -12.45 -27.00
N LEU A 384 -7.22 -12.50 -28.26
CA LEU A 384 -6.64 -11.36 -28.99
C LEU A 384 -7.75 -10.35 -29.32
N ILE A 385 -7.61 -9.11 -28.84
CA ILE A 385 -8.68 -8.10 -28.94
C ILE A 385 -8.60 -7.22 -30.18
N ARG A 386 -7.49 -7.24 -30.94
CA ARG A 386 -7.34 -6.42 -32.13
C ARG A 386 -7.71 -7.20 -33.39
N ASP A 387 -8.61 -6.66 -34.22
CA ASP A 387 -8.92 -7.15 -35.57
C ASP A 387 -8.06 -6.40 -36.58
N ILE A 388 -6.83 -6.88 -36.75
CA ILE A 388 -5.84 -6.21 -37.60
C ILE A 388 -6.07 -6.56 -39.07
N VAL A 389 -6.29 -5.52 -39.87
CA VAL A 389 -6.44 -5.64 -41.32
C VAL A 389 -5.06 -5.82 -41.96
N PRO A 390 -4.89 -6.84 -42.85
CA PRO A 390 -3.65 -7.02 -43.56
C PRO A 390 -3.30 -5.82 -44.44
N ASP A 391 -1.99 -5.50 -44.57
CA ASP A 391 -1.52 -4.53 -45.57
C ASP A 391 -1.78 -5.08 -46.98
N PRO A 392 -2.57 -4.39 -47.81
CA PRO A 392 -2.83 -4.82 -49.16
C PRO A 392 -1.57 -5.01 -50.05
N ASN A 393 -0.49 -4.28 -49.73
CA ASN A 393 0.78 -4.36 -50.42
C ASN A 393 1.70 -5.48 -49.91
N SER A 394 1.43 -6.02 -48.71
CA SER A 394 2.22 -7.08 -48.09
C SER A 394 1.34 -8.03 -47.29
N PRO A 395 0.34 -8.68 -47.91
CA PRO A 395 -0.70 -9.42 -47.15
C PRO A 395 -0.19 -10.67 -46.43
N SER A 396 0.99 -11.17 -46.77
CA SER A 396 1.61 -12.36 -46.18
C SER A 396 2.62 -12.05 -45.07
N SER A 397 3.00 -10.79 -44.85
CA SER A 397 4.05 -10.39 -43.90
C SER A 397 3.71 -9.13 -43.11
N TYR A 398 2.42 -8.87 -42.90
CA TYR A 398 1.99 -7.71 -42.12
C TYR A 398 2.18 -7.95 -40.62
N ALA A 399 2.55 -6.88 -39.90
CA ALA A 399 2.68 -6.89 -38.47
C ALA A 399 1.33 -7.12 -37.78
N GLN A 400 1.35 -7.89 -36.69
CA GLN A 400 0.18 -8.20 -35.85
C GLN A 400 0.40 -7.81 -34.39
N PRO A 401 0.57 -6.51 -34.07
CA PRO A 401 0.74 -6.05 -32.71
C PRO A 401 -0.57 -6.21 -31.92
N GLN A 402 -0.58 -7.14 -31.00
CA GLN A 402 -1.75 -7.56 -30.25
C GLN A 402 -1.70 -7.18 -28.79
N PHE A 403 -2.88 -7.01 -28.21
CA PHE A 403 -3.20 -7.08 -26.79
C PHE A 403 -4.16 -8.24 -26.55
N VAL A 404 -4.28 -8.64 -25.28
CA VAL A 404 -5.25 -9.66 -24.87
C VAL A 404 -6.28 -9.08 -23.90
N GLY A 405 -7.50 -9.60 -23.98
CA GLY A 405 -8.60 -9.30 -23.08
C GLY A 405 -9.18 -10.58 -22.47
N LEU A 406 -9.92 -10.42 -21.38
CA LEU A 406 -10.63 -11.50 -20.71
C LEU A 406 -11.79 -12.00 -21.57
N VAL A 407 -11.97 -13.32 -21.61
CA VAL A 407 -13.06 -13.96 -22.38
C VAL A 407 -14.41 -13.79 -21.69
N TYR A 408 -14.43 -13.82 -20.36
CA TYR A 408 -15.64 -13.90 -19.55
C TYR A 408 -15.91 -12.62 -18.77
N ASP A 409 -17.18 -12.44 -18.39
CA ASP A 409 -17.60 -11.51 -17.35
C ASP A 409 -17.45 -12.19 -15.97
N TYR A 410 -17.36 -11.39 -14.90
CA TYR A 410 -17.13 -11.90 -13.55
C TYR A 410 -18.19 -11.41 -12.59
N HIS A 411 -19.01 -12.35 -12.11
CA HIS A 411 -19.94 -12.18 -11.01
C HIS A 411 -19.69 -13.29 -10.00
N VAL A 412 -18.90 -13.00 -8.98
CA VAL A 412 -18.39 -14.02 -8.06
C VAL A 412 -19.29 -14.13 -6.84
N ALA A 413 -19.93 -15.28 -6.67
CA ALA A 413 -20.55 -15.67 -5.40
C ALA A 413 -19.48 -16.33 -4.52
N ASP A 414 -19.47 -15.98 -3.23
CA ASP A 414 -18.46 -16.40 -2.27
C ASP A 414 -19.15 -16.86 -0.97
N VAL A 415 -18.72 -18.02 -0.46
CA VAL A 415 -19.14 -18.58 0.82
C VAL A 415 -17.91 -18.83 1.65
N ASN A 416 -17.71 -18.00 2.67
CA ASN A 416 -16.55 -18.06 3.55
C ASN A 416 -16.98 -18.46 4.96
N THR A 417 -16.26 -19.40 5.59
CA THR A 417 -16.54 -19.86 6.96
C THR A 417 -15.26 -20.04 7.76
N GLN A 418 -15.31 -19.70 9.03
CA GLN A 418 -14.22 -19.81 9.99
C GLN A 418 -14.75 -20.34 11.31
N LEU A 419 -14.15 -21.40 11.81
CA LEU A 419 -14.41 -21.97 13.14
C LEU A 419 -13.14 -21.85 13.98
N ASP A 420 -13.22 -21.07 15.04
CA ASP A 420 -12.18 -20.94 16.08
C ASP A 420 -12.60 -21.80 17.27
N MET A 421 -11.70 -22.68 17.75
CA MET A 421 -11.93 -23.53 18.89
C MET A 421 -10.60 -23.86 19.59
N LYS A 422 -10.67 -24.48 20.77
CA LYS A 422 -9.50 -25.06 21.42
C LYS A 422 -9.57 -26.59 21.41
N VAL A 423 -8.43 -27.21 21.21
CA VAL A 423 -8.24 -28.65 21.32
C VAL A 423 -7.10 -28.91 22.30
N ALA A 424 -7.41 -29.51 23.45
CA ALA A 424 -6.45 -29.71 24.54
C ALA A 424 -5.66 -28.43 24.87
N ASP A 425 -6.39 -27.32 25.13
CA ASP A 425 -5.88 -25.97 25.43
C ASP A 425 -5.10 -25.26 24.32
N THR A 426 -4.92 -25.90 23.16
CA THR A 426 -4.26 -25.30 22.00
C THR A 426 -5.32 -24.71 21.06
N PRO A 427 -5.19 -23.43 20.64
CA PRO A 427 -6.08 -22.85 19.63
C PRO A 427 -6.05 -23.64 18.32
N LEU A 428 -7.21 -23.86 17.74
CA LEU A 428 -7.39 -24.44 16.40
C LEU A 428 -8.35 -23.56 15.61
N ARG A 429 -7.92 -23.09 14.45
CA ARG A 429 -8.75 -22.43 13.46
C ARG A 429 -8.95 -23.32 12.25
N LEU A 430 -10.20 -23.51 11.85
CA LEU A 430 -10.59 -24.13 10.59
C LEU A 430 -11.24 -23.10 9.69
N GLU A 431 -10.77 -22.98 8.46
CA GLU A 431 -11.29 -22.05 7.47
C GLU A 431 -11.68 -22.84 6.21
N ALA A 432 -12.78 -22.48 5.61
CA ALA A 432 -13.16 -22.94 4.29
C ALA A 432 -13.76 -21.79 3.49
N ASP A 433 -13.42 -21.77 2.21
CA ASP A 433 -13.85 -20.74 1.27
C ASP A 433 -14.22 -21.40 -0.05
N TYR A 434 -15.38 -21.03 -0.60
CA TYR A 434 -15.89 -21.53 -1.87
C TYR A 434 -16.40 -20.40 -2.72
N ILE A 435 -15.88 -20.30 -3.93
CA ILE A 435 -16.29 -19.28 -4.89
C ILE A 435 -16.79 -19.88 -6.19
N ARG A 436 -17.70 -19.14 -6.85
CA ARG A 436 -18.17 -19.45 -8.19
C ARG A 436 -18.45 -18.19 -8.97
N ASN A 437 -17.88 -18.09 -10.16
CA ASN A 437 -18.26 -17.07 -11.13
C ASN A 437 -19.62 -17.43 -11.76
N MET A 438 -20.65 -16.71 -11.40
CA MET A 438 -22.02 -16.93 -11.84
C MET A 438 -22.27 -16.42 -13.28
N ALA A 439 -21.42 -15.51 -13.78
CA ALA A 439 -21.49 -14.99 -15.15
C ALA A 439 -20.76 -15.88 -16.17
N TYR A 440 -20.12 -16.94 -15.72
CA TYR A 440 -19.38 -17.84 -16.60
C TYR A 440 -20.32 -18.67 -17.47
N HIS A 441 -20.20 -18.52 -18.77
CA HIS A 441 -20.85 -19.37 -19.77
C HIS A 441 -19.79 -19.88 -20.73
N ARG A 442 -19.48 -21.16 -20.70
CA ARG A 442 -18.44 -21.79 -21.53
C ARG A 442 -18.57 -21.42 -23.01
N ALA A 443 -19.81 -21.30 -23.53
CA ALA A 443 -20.09 -20.93 -24.91
C ALA A 443 -19.58 -19.54 -25.32
N ASP A 444 -19.29 -18.66 -24.35
CA ASP A 444 -18.79 -17.31 -24.64
C ASP A 444 -17.41 -17.33 -25.30
N ALA A 445 -16.60 -18.35 -25.03
CA ALA A 445 -15.30 -18.56 -25.68
C ALA A 445 -15.44 -18.84 -27.19
N PHE A 446 -16.61 -19.24 -27.66
CA PHE A 446 -16.86 -19.67 -29.06
C PHE A 446 -17.73 -18.68 -29.82
N ARG A 447 -18.08 -17.54 -29.24
CA ARG A 447 -18.81 -16.48 -29.93
C ARG A 447 -18.00 -15.93 -31.11
N SER A 448 -18.69 -15.41 -32.13
CA SER A 448 -18.05 -14.91 -33.35
C SER A 448 -17.04 -13.79 -33.13
N ASN A 449 -17.22 -12.99 -32.08
CA ASN A 449 -16.32 -11.91 -31.70
C ASN A 449 -15.09 -12.37 -30.88
N VAL A 450 -15.10 -13.57 -30.34
CA VAL A 450 -13.92 -14.20 -29.70
C VAL A 450 -13.27 -15.17 -30.68
N GLY A 451 -13.99 -16.20 -31.09
CA GLY A 451 -13.56 -17.22 -32.03
C GLY A 451 -12.39 -18.08 -31.54
N LEU A 452 -12.38 -19.35 -31.93
CA LEU A 452 -11.34 -20.30 -31.51
C LEU A 452 -9.92 -19.90 -31.91
N ASN A 453 -9.76 -19.27 -33.08
CA ASN A 453 -8.48 -18.81 -33.62
C ASN A 453 -7.92 -17.56 -32.92
N ARG A 454 -8.69 -16.91 -32.05
CA ARG A 454 -8.27 -15.75 -31.24
C ARG A 454 -8.03 -16.10 -29.77
N LEU A 455 -8.51 -17.28 -29.32
CA LEU A 455 -8.25 -17.75 -27.96
C LEU A 455 -6.74 -17.96 -27.77
N VAL A 456 -6.19 -17.29 -26.77
CA VAL A 456 -4.79 -17.40 -26.38
C VAL A 456 -4.73 -17.51 -24.89
N ASN A 457 -4.15 -18.55 -24.40
CA ASN A 457 -3.82 -18.70 -22.99
C ASN A 457 -2.86 -19.88 -22.84
N ASN A 458 -2.42 -20.11 -21.63
CA ASN A 458 -1.49 -21.19 -21.32
C ASN A 458 -2.19 -22.53 -21.12
N PHE A 459 -3.45 -22.70 -21.55
CA PHE A 459 -4.23 -23.92 -21.34
C PHE A 459 -3.97 -25.02 -22.39
N GLY A 460 -3.24 -24.75 -23.40
CA GLY A 460 -2.85 -25.71 -24.40
C GLY A 460 -2.25 -25.04 -25.62
N ALA A 461 -1.18 -25.61 -26.14
CA ALA A 461 -0.66 -25.27 -27.44
C ALA A 461 -1.42 -26.10 -28.50
N GLY A 462 -2.00 -25.44 -29.50
CA GLY A 462 -2.62 -26.14 -30.62
C GLY A 462 -4.14 -26.18 -30.56
N ASP A 463 -4.75 -27.05 -31.32
CA ASP A 463 -6.17 -27.13 -31.63
C ASP A 463 -7.15 -26.86 -30.48
N PHE A 464 -7.57 -25.61 -30.34
CA PHE A 464 -8.73 -25.29 -29.52
C PHE A 464 -9.99 -25.65 -30.30
N SER A 465 -10.49 -26.86 -30.10
CA SER A 465 -11.84 -27.22 -30.47
C SER A 465 -12.77 -27.01 -29.27
N GLU A 466 -14.07 -26.88 -29.54
CA GLU A 466 -15.04 -26.86 -28.43
C GLU A 466 -14.91 -28.04 -27.48
N ASN A 467 -14.47 -29.20 -27.98
CA ASN A 467 -14.29 -30.41 -27.20
C ASN A 467 -13.01 -30.42 -26.34
N THR A 468 -11.96 -29.75 -26.79
CA THR A 468 -10.65 -29.75 -26.10
C THR A 468 -10.47 -28.55 -25.17
N TYR A 469 -11.22 -27.46 -25.39
CA TYR A 469 -11.17 -26.28 -24.54
C TYR A 469 -11.63 -26.57 -23.12
N LYS A 470 -10.77 -26.26 -22.14
CA LYS A 470 -11.04 -26.45 -20.73
C LYS A 470 -10.86 -25.15 -19.99
N SER A 471 -11.89 -24.75 -19.27
CA SER A 471 -11.93 -23.64 -18.34
C SER A 471 -12.92 -23.96 -17.23
N GLY A 472 -13.13 -23.08 -16.28
CA GLY A 472 -14.12 -23.32 -15.24
C GLY A 472 -14.24 -22.17 -14.24
N PRO A 473 -15.45 -22.07 -13.62
CA PRO A 473 -15.82 -20.95 -12.76
C PRO A 473 -15.63 -21.20 -11.27
N VAL A 474 -15.07 -22.32 -10.82
CA VAL A 474 -15.12 -22.75 -9.43
C VAL A 474 -13.74 -22.64 -8.77
N GLY A 475 -13.72 -22.09 -7.56
CA GLY A 475 -12.58 -22.14 -6.64
C GLY A 475 -13.00 -22.56 -5.25
N TRP A 476 -12.10 -23.23 -4.52
CA TRP A 476 -12.29 -23.51 -3.11
C TRP A 476 -10.95 -23.68 -2.39
N MET A 477 -10.99 -23.42 -1.10
CA MET A 477 -9.84 -23.61 -0.21
C MET A 477 -10.33 -24.12 1.14
N VAL A 478 -9.53 -24.96 1.77
CA VAL A 478 -9.67 -25.35 3.17
C VAL A 478 -8.33 -25.13 3.86
N ARG A 479 -8.35 -24.62 5.09
CA ARG A 479 -7.15 -24.40 5.91
C ARG A 479 -7.42 -24.81 7.34
N ALA A 480 -6.45 -25.46 7.96
CA ALA A 480 -6.40 -25.71 9.38
C ALA A 480 -5.14 -25.06 9.96
N THR A 481 -5.29 -24.28 11.02
CA THR A 481 -4.19 -23.64 11.75
C THR A 481 -4.25 -24.07 13.21
N LEU A 482 -3.24 -24.78 13.66
CA LEU A 482 -3.06 -25.20 15.06
C LEU A 482 -2.07 -24.26 15.74
N GLY A 483 -2.38 -23.80 16.95
CA GLY A 483 -1.61 -22.80 17.69
C GLY A 483 -2.12 -21.37 17.47
N ASP A 484 -1.34 -20.39 17.87
CA ASP A 484 -1.73 -18.98 17.84
C ASP A 484 -1.66 -18.44 16.42
N VAL A 485 -2.81 -18.09 15.83
CA VAL A 485 -2.89 -17.62 14.43
C VAL A 485 -1.96 -16.44 14.16
N ASN A 486 -1.80 -15.56 15.15
CA ASN A 486 -0.89 -14.42 15.11
C ASN A 486 -0.04 -14.39 16.38
N PRO A 487 1.13 -15.03 16.42
CA PRO A 487 1.98 -15.03 17.61
C PRO A 487 2.26 -13.62 18.12
N HIS A 488 1.91 -13.35 19.39
CA HIS A 488 2.05 -12.06 20.06
C HIS A 488 3.04 -12.08 21.22
N ALA A 489 3.56 -13.27 21.61
CA ALA A 489 4.54 -13.41 22.67
C ALA A 489 5.66 -14.36 22.27
N ALA A 490 6.77 -14.29 22.99
CA ALA A 490 7.86 -15.24 22.82
C ALA A 490 7.40 -16.64 23.18
N GLY A 491 7.68 -17.61 22.30
CA GLY A 491 7.31 -19.02 22.48
C GLY A 491 5.93 -19.39 21.91
N GLU A 492 5.08 -18.44 21.55
CA GLU A 492 3.85 -18.72 20.80
C GLU A 492 4.19 -19.21 19.39
N TRP A 493 3.40 -20.14 18.90
CA TRP A 493 3.66 -20.76 17.61
C TRP A 493 2.36 -21.15 16.91
N ASN A 494 2.46 -21.35 15.60
CA ASN A 494 1.42 -22.02 14.84
C ASN A 494 2.02 -22.91 13.74
N VAL A 495 1.18 -23.85 13.30
CA VAL A 495 1.38 -24.62 12.08
C VAL A 495 0.07 -24.62 11.30
N ALA A 496 0.14 -24.32 10.02
CA ALA A 496 -1.02 -24.26 9.14
C ALA A 496 -0.84 -25.20 7.95
N LEU A 497 -1.89 -25.91 7.59
CA LEU A 497 -1.98 -26.70 6.37
C LEU A 497 -3.22 -26.26 5.60
N ALA A 498 -3.05 -25.94 4.32
CA ALA A 498 -4.15 -25.62 3.44
C ALA A 498 -4.06 -26.39 2.12
N TYR A 499 -5.22 -26.59 1.50
CA TYR A 499 -5.33 -27.02 0.11
C TYR A 499 -6.19 -26.02 -0.65
N LYS A 500 -5.67 -25.55 -1.79
CA LYS A 500 -6.31 -24.58 -2.67
C LYS A 500 -6.55 -25.19 -4.03
N TYR A 501 -7.75 -25.00 -4.57
CA TYR A 501 -8.16 -25.37 -5.92
C TYR A 501 -8.87 -24.18 -6.55
N LEU A 502 -8.32 -23.63 -7.62
CA LEU A 502 -8.83 -22.43 -8.26
C LEU A 502 -8.82 -22.62 -9.78
N GLN A 503 -10.01 -22.75 -10.36
CA GLN A 503 -10.17 -22.86 -11.81
C GLN A 503 -9.87 -21.51 -12.51
N PRO A 504 -9.59 -21.53 -13.83
CA PRO A 504 -9.18 -20.34 -14.58
C PRO A 504 -10.06 -19.11 -14.37
N ASP A 505 -11.36 -19.26 -14.50
CA ASP A 505 -12.29 -18.13 -14.56
C ASP A 505 -13.23 -18.07 -13.36
N ALA A 506 -12.75 -18.57 -12.22
CA ALA A 506 -13.48 -18.52 -10.95
C ALA A 506 -13.54 -17.09 -10.37
N THR A 507 -12.47 -16.33 -10.55
CA THR A 507 -12.34 -14.90 -10.16
C THR A 507 -11.30 -14.22 -11.07
N LEU A 508 -11.12 -12.91 -10.91
CA LEU A 508 -10.08 -12.15 -11.61
C LEU A 508 -8.69 -12.51 -11.08
N ASP A 509 -7.79 -12.91 -11.97
CA ASP A 509 -6.42 -13.28 -11.63
C ASP A 509 -5.64 -12.12 -10.99
N GLY A 510 -5.89 -10.89 -11.43
CA GLY A 510 -5.23 -9.69 -10.93
C GLY A 510 -5.52 -9.34 -9.47
N LEU A 511 -6.51 -9.95 -8.82
CA LEU A 511 -6.89 -9.65 -7.43
C LEU A 511 -6.44 -10.72 -6.43
N THR A 512 -5.96 -11.86 -6.91
CA THR A 512 -5.59 -13.01 -6.08
C THR A 512 -4.20 -12.87 -5.46
N ASP A 513 -3.88 -13.75 -4.50
CA ASP A 513 -2.56 -13.85 -3.89
C ASP A 513 -1.44 -14.07 -4.92
N THR A 514 -0.25 -13.50 -4.66
CA THR A 514 0.91 -13.57 -5.56
C THR A 514 1.90 -14.69 -5.23
N ASP A 515 1.77 -15.33 -4.06
CA ASP A 515 2.74 -16.31 -3.58
C ASP A 515 2.43 -17.73 -4.09
N PHE A 516 1.13 -18.12 -4.13
CA PHE A 516 0.71 -19.45 -4.58
C PHE A 516 0.77 -19.56 -6.10
N HIS A 517 1.55 -20.52 -6.64
CA HIS A 517 1.74 -20.74 -8.08
C HIS A 517 2.23 -19.50 -8.85
N LEU A 518 3.00 -18.62 -8.19
CA LEU A 518 3.42 -17.30 -8.70
C LEU A 518 2.24 -16.36 -9.03
N GLY A 519 1.13 -16.52 -8.33
CA GLY A 519 -0.05 -15.67 -8.46
C GLY A 519 -1.06 -16.10 -9.51
N GLY A 520 -2.23 -15.47 -9.47
CA GLY A 520 -3.31 -15.66 -10.44
C GLY A 520 -4.24 -16.80 -10.12
N THR A 521 -4.94 -17.26 -11.16
CA THR A 521 -5.90 -18.36 -11.12
C THR A 521 -5.35 -19.62 -11.80
N ASN A 522 -6.19 -20.61 -12.12
CA ASN A 522 -5.81 -21.88 -12.75
C ASN A 522 -4.75 -22.64 -11.97
N ALA A 523 -4.91 -22.74 -10.66
CA ALA A 523 -3.90 -23.39 -9.80
C ALA A 523 -4.54 -24.28 -8.73
N LYS A 524 -3.85 -25.35 -8.35
CA LYS A 524 -4.22 -26.24 -7.24
C LYS A 524 -2.98 -26.76 -6.53
N GLY A 525 -3.10 -27.00 -5.24
CA GLY A 525 -2.00 -27.57 -4.47
C GLY A 525 -2.09 -27.32 -2.98
N PHE A 526 -1.01 -27.62 -2.29
CA PHE A 526 -0.89 -27.53 -0.84
C PHE A 526 -0.09 -26.31 -0.41
N ILE A 527 -0.44 -25.79 0.76
CA ILE A 527 0.30 -24.73 1.46
C ILE A 527 0.57 -25.25 2.86
N LEU A 528 1.84 -25.40 3.21
CA LEU A 528 2.28 -25.69 4.58
C LEU A 528 2.97 -24.44 5.12
N GLY A 529 2.57 -23.99 6.30
CA GLY A 529 3.15 -22.80 6.93
C GLY A 529 3.33 -22.98 8.41
N GLY A 530 4.18 -22.16 9.01
CA GLY A 530 4.33 -22.07 10.45
C GLY A 530 4.98 -20.77 10.86
N SER A 531 4.71 -20.33 12.08
CA SER A 531 5.28 -19.12 12.66
C SER A 531 5.70 -19.37 14.11
N TYR A 532 6.73 -18.65 14.57
CA TYR A 532 7.23 -18.72 15.93
C TYR A 532 7.54 -17.31 16.45
N GLY A 533 6.91 -16.92 17.55
CA GLY A 533 7.10 -15.64 18.22
C GLY A 533 8.44 -15.58 18.94
N ILE A 534 9.25 -14.58 18.62
CA ILE A 534 10.51 -14.27 19.30
C ILE A 534 10.25 -13.27 20.43
N SER A 535 9.37 -12.32 20.18
CA SER A 535 8.96 -11.28 21.11
C SER A 535 7.55 -10.79 20.76
N PRO A 536 6.91 -9.91 21.56
CA PRO A 536 5.63 -9.31 21.19
C PRO A 536 5.64 -8.58 19.83
N TYR A 537 6.82 -8.20 19.37
CA TYR A 537 7.02 -7.36 18.18
C TYR A 537 7.73 -8.07 17.03
N ALA A 538 8.23 -9.30 17.23
CA ALA A 538 9.01 -10.01 16.20
C ALA A 538 8.71 -11.52 16.18
N TRP A 539 8.62 -12.10 14.99
CA TRP A 539 8.42 -13.53 14.77
C TRP A 539 9.12 -14.01 13.50
N LEU A 540 9.42 -15.29 13.46
CA LEU A 540 9.87 -16.01 12.26
C LEU A 540 8.68 -16.73 11.62
N SER A 541 8.69 -16.85 10.31
CA SER A 541 7.74 -17.66 9.56
C SER A 541 8.44 -18.46 8.48
N ALA A 542 7.93 -19.66 8.22
CA ALA A 542 8.32 -20.45 7.07
C ALA A 542 7.06 -20.91 6.33
N ARG A 543 7.07 -20.86 4.97
CA ARG A 543 5.96 -21.36 4.14
C ARG A 543 6.51 -22.17 2.97
N TYR A 544 5.81 -23.24 2.66
CA TYR A 544 6.07 -24.07 1.51
C TYR A 544 4.78 -24.22 0.71
N PHE A 545 4.88 -23.95 -0.58
CA PHE A 545 3.80 -24.07 -1.55
C PHE A 545 4.20 -25.15 -2.56
N ASN A 546 3.32 -26.13 -2.77
CA ASN A 546 3.41 -27.08 -3.87
C ASN A 546 2.20 -26.87 -4.75
N ALA A 547 2.39 -26.35 -5.95
CA ALA A 547 1.30 -25.93 -6.80
C ALA A 547 1.49 -26.30 -8.26
N LYS A 548 0.39 -26.63 -8.92
CA LYS A 548 0.32 -26.90 -10.35
C LYS A 548 -0.98 -26.39 -10.93
N GLU A 549 -1.06 -26.28 -12.26
CA GLU A 549 -2.29 -25.87 -12.93
C GLU A 549 -3.42 -26.89 -12.79
N VAL A 550 -4.66 -26.35 -12.86
CA VAL A 550 -5.87 -27.18 -12.93
C VAL A 550 -6.03 -27.74 -14.33
N PHE A 551 -5.87 -26.89 -15.35
CA PHE A 551 -6.02 -27.23 -16.75
C PHE A 551 -4.85 -26.70 -17.58
N GLY A 552 -4.58 -27.34 -18.69
CA GLY A 552 -3.61 -26.89 -19.70
C GLY A 552 -2.25 -27.56 -19.60
N PRO A 553 -1.25 -26.96 -20.28
CA PRO A 553 0.10 -27.51 -20.29
C PRO A 553 0.75 -27.46 -18.91
N PRO A 554 1.60 -28.43 -18.60
CA PRO A 554 2.17 -28.57 -17.27
C PRO A 554 2.99 -27.33 -16.85
N LEU A 555 2.68 -26.79 -15.69
CA LEU A 555 3.42 -25.75 -14.98
C LEU A 555 3.39 -26.01 -13.47
N SER A 556 4.26 -26.88 -13.01
CA SER A 556 4.40 -27.27 -11.60
C SER A 556 5.51 -26.46 -10.95
N ILE A 557 5.21 -25.86 -9.80
CA ILE A 557 6.14 -24.96 -9.11
C ILE A 557 6.05 -25.20 -7.61
N ASP A 558 7.21 -25.41 -7.00
CA ASP A 558 7.38 -25.38 -5.56
C ASP A 558 8.00 -24.05 -5.13
N VAL A 559 7.41 -23.41 -4.13
CA VAL A 559 7.96 -22.16 -3.56
C VAL A 559 8.22 -22.40 -2.08
N PHE A 560 9.42 -22.07 -1.63
CA PHE A 560 9.77 -22.04 -0.22
C PHE A 560 10.12 -20.63 0.21
N GLN A 561 9.59 -20.19 1.33
CA GLN A 561 9.79 -18.85 1.87
C GLN A 561 10.22 -18.93 3.33
N LEU A 562 11.27 -18.19 3.68
CA LEU A 562 11.69 -17.92 5.05
C LEU A 562 11.53 -16.44 5.33
N GLU A 563 10.91 -16.09 6.43
CA GLU A 563 10.59 -14.71 6.77
C GLU A 563 11.01 -14.36 8.19
N MET A 564 11.59 -13.19 8.32
CA MET A 564 11.70 -12.49 9.60
C MET A 564 10.76 -11.29 9.57
N ASN A 565 9.86 -11.22 10.52
CA ASN A 565 8.81 -10.23 10.59
C ASN A 565 8.92 -9.43 11.87
N ALA A 566 8.57 -8.15 11.78
CA ALA A 566 8.44 -7.26 12.93
C ALA A 566 7.19 -6.38 12.76
N ARG A 567 6.59 -5.97 13.90
CA ARG A 567 5.48 -5.02 13.98
C ARG A 567 5.70 -4.05 15.14
N PHE A 568 5.14 -2.87 15.05
CA PHE A 568 5.24 -1.84 16.09
C PHE A 568 4.04 -0.89 16.05
#